data_9939b03a13d96e68408912f00d345a79
#
_entry.id   9939b03a13d96e68408912f00d345a79
#
_cell.length_a   1.000
_cell.length_b   1.000
_cell.length_c   1.000
_cell.angle_alpha   90.00
_cell.angle_beta   90.00
_cell.angle_gamma   90.00
#
_symmetry.space_group_name_H-M   'P 1'
#
loop_
_entity.id
_entity.type
_entity.pdbx_description
1 polymer ?
#
loop_
_entity_poly.entity_id
_entity_poly.type
_entity_poly.pdbx_seq_one_letter_code
_entity_poly.pdbx_strand_id
1 'polypeptide(L)'
;GTSTGYSTLWLANAAQETNGKVTTLEIEALRTAQAKKYSEELDLDHVIDFVVTDAQDFLQHSSEVYDFILLDAERDAYLNYWTYLQKMIHPKGGVLIVDNVISHASEVKSFIQQVKQDGRFMTTTLSLGAGLFLVMFK
;
A
#
# COMPACT_ATOMS: atom_id res chain seq x y z
N GLY A 1 4.74 -0.98 4.67
CA GLY A 1 4.72 -0.89 6.13
C GLY A 1 4.41 0.48 6.67
N THR A 2 3.82 0.53 7.84
CA THR A 2 3.53 1.79 8.55
C THR A 2 4.81 2.54 8.88
N SER A 3 5.84 1.80 9.28
CA SER A 3 7.08 2.34 9.83
C SER A 3 6.76 3.33 10.97
N THR A 4 7.34 4.51 10.97
CA THR A 4 7.05 5.55 11.98
C THR A 4 5.86 6.44 11.60
N GLY A 5 5.18 6.14 10.50
CA GLY A 5 3.88 6.72 10.17
C GLY A 5 3.88 7.86 9.15
N TYR A 6 5.02 8.21 8.54
CA TYR A 6 5.09 9.37 7.63
C TYR A 6 4.05 9.28 6.50
N SER A 7 4.10 8.22 5.70
CA SER A 7 3.14 8.04 4.59
C SER A 7 1.71 7.84 5.09
N THR A 8 1.56 7.09 6.18
CA THR A 8 0.25 6.82 6.79
C THR A 8 -0.45 8.12 7.22
N LEU A 9 0.28 9.05 7.82
CA LEU A 9 -0.28 10.33 8.28
C LEU A 9 -0.73 11.19 7.10
N TRP A 10 0.05 11.24 6.01
CA TRP A 10 -0.35 11.97 4.82
C TRP A 10 -1.58 11.35 4.16
N LEU A 11 -1.64 10.02 4.08
CA LEU A 11 -2.82 9.31 3.55
C LEU A 11 -4.06 9.55 4.42
N ALA A 12 -3.90 9.53 5.73
CA ALA A 12 -5.00 9.81 6.66
C ALA A 12 -5.51 11.24 6.52
N ASN A 13 -4.61 12.19 6.38
CA ASN A 13 -4.98 13.59 6.17
C ASN A 13 -5.82 13.76 4.89
N ALA A 14 -5.44 13.06 3.82
CA ALA A 14 -6.22 13.07 2.59
C ALA A 14 -7.55 12.34 2.74
N ALA A 15 -7.55 11.18 3.38
CA ALA A 15 -8.76 10.35 3.54
C ALA A 15 -9.86 11.05 4.35
N GLN A 16 -9.49 11.82 5.37
CA GLN A 16 -10.50 12.52 6.19
C GLN A 16 -11.33 13.52 5.39
N GLU A 17 -10.77 14.09 4.32
CA GLU A 17 -11.47 15.04 3.46
C GLU A 17 -12.67 14.39 2.73
N THR A 18 -12.65 13.08 2.56
CA THR A 18 -13.70 12.33 1.86
C THR A 18 -14.41 11.34 2.81
N ASN A 19 -14.25 11.49 4.11
CA ASN A 19 -14.77 10.57 5.12
C ASN A 19 -14.27 9.14 4.94
N GLY A 20 -13.06 8.99 4.39
CA GLY A 20 -12.42 7.71 4.18
C GLY A 20 -11.70 7.19 5.42
N LYS A 21 -11.15 6.00 5.30
CA LYS A 21 -10.38 5.33 6.34
C LYS A 21 -9.07 4.81 5.75
N VAL A 22 -8.05 4.71 6.60
CA VAL A 22 -6.75 4.12 6.26
C VAL A 22 -6.53 2.90 7.13
N THR A 23 -6.27 1.76 6.51
CA THR A 23 -5.75 0.58 7.20
C THR A 23 -4.27 0.49 6.92
N THR A 24 -3.45 0.43 7.95
CA THR A 24 -1.99 0.40 7.80
C THR A 24 -1.40 -0.78 8.56
N LEU A 25 -0.44 -1.46 7.93
CA LEU A 25 0.16 -2.71 8.42
C LEU A 25 1.62 -2.48 8.80
N GLU A 26 2.02 -3.00 9.94
CA GLU A 26 3.41 -2.97 10.41
C GLU A 26 3.67 -4.22 11.25
N ILE A 27 4.80 -4.86 11.02
CA ILE A 27 5.16 -6.07 11.79
C ILE A 27 5.74 -5.72 13.17
N GLU A 28 6.32 -4.54 13.31
CA GLU A 28 6.95 -4.12 14.57
C GLU A 28 6.00 -3.26 15.42
N ALA A 29 5.65 -3.80 16.60
CA ALA A 29 4.73 -3.10 17.51
C ALA A 29 5.26 -1.75 17.99
N LEU A 30 6.57 -1.61 18.18
CA LEU A 30 7.16 -0.34 18.63
C LEU A 30 7.04 0.77 17.59
N ARG A 31 7.23 0.44 16.32
CA ARG A 31 7.03 1.40 15.22
C ARG A 31 5.57 1.81 15.11
N THR A 32 4.67 0.85 15.24
CA THR A 32 3.22 1.11 15.25
C THR A 32 2.83 2.05 16.39
N ALA A 33 3.34 1.81 17.59
CA ALA A 33 3.07 2.65 18.75
C ALA A 33 3.54 4.10 18.52
N GLN A 34 4.70 4.28 17.91
CA GLN A 34 5.23 5.60 17.59
C GLN A 34 4.37 6.31 16.54
N ALA A 35 3.98 5.61 15.48
CA ALA A 35 3.11 6.15 14.45
C ALA A 35 1.75 6.55 15.02
N LYS A 36 1.20 5.72 15.91
CA LYS A 36 -0.06 5.99 16.59
C LYS A 36 0.00 7.25 17.46
N LYS A 37 1.11 7.42 18.17
CA LYS A 37 1.34 8.62 18.99
C LYS A 37 1.33 9.89 18.12
N TYR A 38 2.03 9.88 16.99
CA TYR A 38 2.02 11.02 16.07
C TYR A 38 0.64 11.28 15.49
N SER A 39 -0.13 10.23 15.20
CA SER A 39 -1.49 10.39 14.68
C SER A 39 -2.42 11.05 15.70
N GLU A 40 -2.25 10.72 16.97
CA GLU A 40 -3.01 11.35 18.07
C GLU A 40 -2.67 12.83 18.19
N GLU A 41 -1.39 13.19 18.09
CA GLU A 41 -0.94 14.58 18.14
C GLU A 41 -1.51 15.43 16.99
N LEU A 42 -1.76 14.82 15.84
CA LEU A 42 -2.30 15.47 14.64
C LEU A 42 -3.83 15.33 14.54
N ASP A 43 -4.47 14.70 15.52
CA ASP A 43 -5.90 14.41 15.51
C ASP A 43 -6.35 13.62 14.26
N LEU A 44 -5.57 12.61 13.91
CA LEU A 44 -5.81 11.73 12.76
C LEU A 44 -6.05 10.26 13.17
N ASP A 45 -5.91 9.95 14.46
CA ASP A 45 -6.01 8.56 14.94
C ASP A 45 -7.38 7.93 14.67
N HIS A 46 -8.44 8.72 14.65
CA HIS A 46 -9.79 8.26 14.35
C HIS A 46 -10.00 7.85 12.87
N VAL A 47 -9.07 8.22 11.98
CA VAL A 47 -9.12 7.89 10.54
C VAL A 47 -8.32 6.62 10.24
N ILE A 48 -7.46 6.19 11.17
CA ILE A 48 -6.47 5.14 10.92
C ILE A 48 -6.76 3.89 11.75
N ASP A 49 -6.77 2.75 11.08
CA ASP A 49 -6.77 1.44 11.71
C ASP A 49 -5.35 0.87 11.65
N PHE A 50 -4.68 0.83 12.80
CA PHE A 50 -3.32 0.31 12.91
C PHE A 50 -3.36 -1.19 13.18
N VAL A 51 -2.74 -1.99 12.32
CA VAL A 51 -2.71 -3.44 12.47
C VAL A 51 -1.27 -3.90 12.59
N VAL A 52 -0.92 -4.47 13.74
CA VAL A 52 0.41 -5.08 13.96
C VAL A 52 0.33 -6.51 13.47
N THR A 53 0.89 -6.75 12.29
CA THR A 53 0.82 -8.06 11.65
C THR A 53 1.88 -8.16 10.55
N ASP A 54 2.21 -9.38 10.18
CA ASP A 54 2.90 -9.64 8.91
C ASP A 54 1.93 -9.36 7.76
N ALA A 55 2.40 -8.65 6.73
CA ALA A 55 1.56 -8.31 5.58
C ALA A 55 1.02 -9.55 4.87
N GLN A 56 1.82 -10.60 4.76
CA GLN A 56 1.40 -11.85 4.14
C GLN A 56 0.19 -12.46 4.86
N ASP A 57 0.24 -12.49 6.19
CA ASP A 57 -0.86 -13.04 6.99
C ASP A 57 -2.14 -12.22 6.83
N PHE A 58 -2.03 -10.90 6.83
CA PHE A 58 -3.18 -10.04 6.61
C PHE A 58 -3.79 -10.26 5.24
N LEU A 59 -2.97 -10.27 4.20
CA LEU A 59 -3.43 -10.45 2.81
C LEU A 59 -4.12 -11.78 2.59
N GLN A 60 -3.61 -12.86 3.21
CA GLN A 60 -4.21 -14.19 3.10
C GLN A 60 -5.62 -14.27 3.68
N HIS A 61 -5.91 -13.48 4.71
CA HIS A 61 -7.15 -13.56 5.48
C HIS A 61 -8.11 -12.41 5.20
N SER A 62 -7.73 -11.42 4.40
CA SER A 62 -8.57 -10.28 4.08
C SER A 62 -9.37 -10.56 2.79
N SER A 63 -10.65 -10.20 2.82
CA SER A 63 -11.54 -10.23 1.64
C SER A 63 -12.00 -8.83 1.24
N GLU A 64 -11.47 -7.80 1.88
CA GLU A 64 -11.88 -6.43 1.59
C GLU A 64 -11.25 -5.91 0.30
N VAL A 65 -11.94 -4.95 -0.31
CA VAL A 65 -11.53 -4.24 -1.53
C VAL A 65 -11.27 -2.79 -1.17
N TYR A 66 -10.20 -2.23 -1.71
CA TYR A 66 -9.76 -0.87 -1.38
C TYR A 66 -9.72 0.00 -2.62
N ASP A 67 -10.02 1.29 -2.42
CA ASP A 67 -9.95 2.30 -3.49
C ASP A 67 -8.51 2.73 -3.78
N PHE A 68 -7.66 2.67 -2.76
CA PHE A 68 -6.26 3.07 -2.86
C PHE A 68 -5.40 2.14 -2.03
N ILE A 69 -4.37 1.57 -2.63
CA ILE A 69 -3.41 0.70 -1.94
C ILE A 69 -2.01 1.24 -2.21
N LEU A 70 -1.26 1.52 -1.14
CA LEU A 70 0.16 1.85 -1.23
C LEU A 70 0.99 0.63 -0.84
N LEU A 71 1.82 0.15 -1.75
CA LEU A 71 2.74 -0.95 -1.50
C LEU A 71 4.16 -0.39 -1.37
N ASP A 72 4.65 -0.38 -0.15
CA ASP A 72 6.01 0.03 0.21
C ASP A 72 6.47 -0.82 1.39
N ALA A 73 7.00 -1.99 1.09
CA ALA A 73 7.37 -3.00 2.08
C ALA A 73 8.60 -3.80 1.59
N GLU A 74 8.74 -5.05 1.99
CA GLU A 74 9.82 -5.92 1.55
C GLU A 74 9.62 -6.33 0.09
N ARG A 75 10.48 -5.83 -0.80
CA ARG A 75 10.33 -5.97 -2.25
C ARG A 75 10.42 -7.40 -2.76
N ASP A 76 11.17 -8.25 -2.10
CA ASP A 76 11.29 -9.66 -2.47
C ASP A 76 10.00 -10.46 -2.22
N ALA A 77 9.09 -9.93 -1.43
CA ALA A 77 7.78 -10.53 -1.17
C ALA A 77 6.68 -10.08 -2.14
N TYR A 78 6.94 -9.11 -3.03
CA TYR A 78 5.91 -8.50 -3.87
C TYR A 78 5.21 -9.50 -4.81
N LEU A 79 5.93 -10.46 -5.35
CA LEU A 79 5.31 -11.51 -6.19
C LEU A 79 4.29 -12.31 -5.42
N ASN A 80 4.59 -12.67 -4.17
CA ASN A 80 3.66 -13.37 -3.31
C ASN A 80 2.47 -12.50 -2.94
N TYR A 81 2.70 -11.23 -2.64
CA TYR A 81 1.64 -10.28 -2.33
C TYR A 81 0.69 -10.07 -3.50
N TRP A 82 1.19 -10.11 -4.74
CA TRP A 82 0.37 -9.88 -5.93
C TRP A 82 -0.78 -10.87 -6.06
N THR A 83 -0.58 -12.11 -5.66
CA THR A 83 -1.63 -13.15 -5.66
C THR A 83 -2.88 -12.68 -4.90
N TYR A 84 -2.70 -11.90 -3.85
CA TYR A 84 -3.79 -11.36 -3.03
C TYR A 84 -4.18 -9.95 -3.44
N LEU A 85 -3.21 -9.07 -3.69
CA LEU A 85 -3.45 -7.67 -4.00
C LEU A 85 -4.33 -7.48 -5.23
N GLN A 86 -4.18 -8.32 -6.24
CA GLN A 86 -5.00 -8.22 -7.46
C GLN A 86 -6.50 -8.35 -7.20
N LYS A 87 -6.87 -8.98 -6.10
CA LYS A 87 -8.27 -9.14 -5.69
C LYS A 87 -8.76 -8.02 -4.78
N MET A 88 -7.85 -7.18 -4.30
CA MET A 88 -8.13 -6.13 -3.32
C MET A 88 -8.25 -4.75 -3.95
N ILE A 89 -7.89 -4.61 -5.22
CA ILE A 89 -8.04 -3.36 -5.97
C ILE A 89 -9.51 -3.23 -6.39
N HIS A 90 -10.14 -2.12 -6.02
CA HIS A 90 -11.52 -1.89 -6.42
C HIS A 90 -11.61 -1.85 -7.95
N PRO A 91 -12.52 -2.66 -8.57
CA PRO A 91 -12.57 -2.76 -10.04
C PRO A 91 -13.03 -1.50 -10.74
N LYS A 92 -13.67 -0.58 -10.02
CA LYS A 92 -14.15 0.68 -10.56
C LYS A 92 -13.35 1.84 -9.97
N GLY A 93 -12.18 2.09 -10.55
CA GLY A 93 -11.36 3.24 -10.21
C GLY A 93 -10.36 3.04 -9.08
N GLY A 94 -10.25 1.83 -8.52
CA GLY A 94 -9.24 1.56 -7.52
C GLY A 94 -7.83 1.57 -8.12
N VAL A 95 -6.84 1.97 -7.32
CA VAL A 95 -5.44 2.04 -7.76
C VAL A 95 -4.51 1.41 -6.73
N LEU A 96 -3.57 0.61 -7.24
CA LEU A 96 -2.41 0.15 -6.48
C LEU A 96 -1.21 1.01 -6.91
N ILE A 97 -0.53 1.60 -5.96
CA ILE A 97 0.70 2.36 -6.18
C ILE A 97 1.85 1.64 -5.48
N VAL A 98 2.91 1.36 -6.23
CA VAL A 98 4.12 0.70 -5.74
C VAL A 98 5.26 1.71 -5.79
N ASP A 99 5.87 1.99 -4.64
CA ASP A 99 6.96 2.95 -4.53
C ASP A 99 8.33 2.31 -4.78
N ASN A 100 9.33 3.14 -5.05
CA ASN A 100 10.74 2.76 -5.22
C ASN A 100 11.02 1.84 -6.42
N VAL A 101 10.20 1.89 -7.47
CA VAL A 101 10.35 0.98 -8.62
C VAL A 101 11.51 1.36 -9.55
N ILE A 102 11.98 2.60 -9.52
CA ILE A 102 13.16 3.03 -10.30
C ILE A 102 14.43 2.84 -9.47
N SER A 103 14.45 3.30 -8.22
CA SER A 103 15.62 3.17 -7.35
C SER A 103 15.98 1.72 -7.05
N HIS A 104 15.00 0.81 -7.04
CA HIS A 104 15.18 -0.61 -6.77
C HIS A 104 14.66 -1.47 -7.91
N ALA A 105 14.90 -1.03 -9.16
CA ALA A 105 14.33 -1.64 -10.36
C ALA A 105 14.63 -3.14 -10.48
N SER A 106 15.84 -3.57 -10.13
CA SER A 106 16.21 -4.99 -10.22
C SER A 106 15.44 -5.87 -9.24
N GLU A 107 15.09 -5.34 -8.07
CA GLU A 107 14.37 -6.09 -7.03
C GLU A 107 12.89 -6.29 -7.35
N VAL A 108 12.30 -5.37 -8.14
CA VAL A 108 10.86 -5.42 -8.47
C VAL A 108 10.58 -5.87 -9.91
N LYS A 109 11.61 -6.19 -10.68
CA LYS A 109 11.48 -6.51 -12.11
C LYS A 109 10.50 -7.65 -12.38
N SER A 110 10.63 -8.76 -11.67
CA SER A 110 9.76 -9.93 -11.85
C SER A 110 8.31 -9.63 -11.50
N PHE A 111 8.10 -8.88 -10.43
CA PHE A 111 6.77 -8.45 -10.02
C PHE A 111 6.11 -7.59 -11.11
N ILE A 112 6.82 -6.56 -11.59
CA ILE A 112 6.29 -5.66 -12.63
C ILE A 112 5.97 -6.42 -13.91
N GLN A 113 6.85 -7.34 -14.32
CA GLN A 113 6.61 -8.16 -15.51
C GLN A 113 5.34 -9.00 -15.37
N GLN A 114 5.12 -9.59 -14.21
CA GLN A 114 3.92 -10.40 -13.98
C GLN A 114 2.66 -9.56 -14.02
N VAL A 115 2.67 -8.39 -13.41
CA VAL A 115 1.52 -7.47 -13.44
C VAL A 115 1.22 -7.03 -14.86
N LYS A 116 2.25 -6.66 -15.64
CA LYS A 116 2.09 -6.20 -17.03
C LYS A 116 1.56 -7.29 -17.96
N GLN A 117 1.84 -8.55 -17.66
CA GLN A 117 1.34 -9.68 -18.44
C GLN A 117 -0.14 -9.99 -18.18
N ASP A 118 -0.70 -9.46 -17.12
CA ASP A 118 -2.11 -9.66 -16.78
C ASP A 118 -2.97 -8.66 -17.56
N GLY A 119 -3.68 -9.15 -18.58
CA GLY A 119 -4.47 -8.33 -19.49
C GLY A 119 -5.65 -7.59 -18.85
N ARG A 120 -6.00 -7.89 -17.61
CA ARG A 120 -7.08 -7.21 -16.89
C ARG A 120 -6.69 -5.82 -16.42
N PHE A 121 -5.38 -5.52 -16.34
CA PHE A 121 -4.87 -4.29 -15.74
C PHE A 121 -4.20 -3.40 -16.77
N MET A 122 -4.36 -2.10 -16.57
CA MET A 122 -3.50 -1.10 -17.18
C MET A 122 -2.49 -0.60 -16.17
N THR A 123 -1.29 -0.29 -16.64
CA THR A 123 -0.18 0.12 -15.79
C THR A 123 0.53 1.33 -16.34
N THR A 124 1.13 2.12 -15.47
CA THR A 124 2.04 3.19 -15.87
C THR A 124 3.12 3.37 -14.82
N THR A 125 4.27 3.87 -15.23
CA THR A 125 5.36 4.20 -14.32
C THR A 125 5.61 5.70 -14.38
N LEU A 126 5.61 6.34 -13.23
CA LEU A 126 5.90 7.77 -13.09
C LEU A 126 7.30 7.97 -12.53
N SER A 127 8.07 8.89 -13.13
CA SER A 127 9.42 9.24 -12.68
C SER A 127 9.37 10.28 -11.57
N LEU A 128 8.53 10.05 -10.55
CA LEU A 128 8.41 10.90 -9.37
C LEU A 128 9.18 10.25 -8.22
N GLY A 129 10.01 11.03 -7.53
CA GLY A 129 10.83 10.50 -6.45
C GLY A 129 11.67 9.30 -6.90
N ALA A 130 11.56 8.21 -6.19
CA ALA A 130 12.26 6.95 -6.48
C ALA A 130 11.52 6.07 -7.51
N GLY A 131 10.48 6.60 -8.14
CA GLY A 131 9.65 5.91 -9.13
C GLY A 131 8.39 5.30 -8.54
N LEU A 132 7.25 5.56 -9.19
CA LEU A 132 5.95 5.02 -8.81
C LEU A 132 5.40 4.16 -9.94
N PHE A 133 4.95 2.96 -9.60
CA PHE A 133 4.27 2.07 -10.53
C PHE A 133 2.80 1.98 -10.16
N LEU A 134 1.93 2.35 -11.09
CA LEU A 134 0.49 2.41 -10.88
C LEU A 134 -0.20 1.27 -11.61
N VAL A 135 -1.17 0.64 -10.95
CA VAL A 135 -1.94 -0.49 -11.48
C VAL A 135 -3.42 -0.24 -11.26
N MET A 136 -4.21 -0.34 -12.31
CA MET A 136 -5.67 -0.18 -12.27
C MET A 136 -6.33 -1.22 -13.17
N PHE A 137 -7.56 -1.60 -12.88
CA PHE A 137 -8.35 -2.38 -13.84
C PHE A 137 -8.65 -1.55 -15.10
N LYS A 138 -8.64 -2.24 -16.23
CA LYS A 138 -9.05 -1.64 -17.50
C LYS A 138 -10.55 -1.32 -17.52
#